data_024f53abf3a474e6e3d0c9bb3d76fc27
#
_entry.id   024f53abf3a474e6e3d0c9bb3d76fc27
#
_cell.length_a   1.000
_cell.length_b   1.000
_cell.length_c   1.000
_cell.angle_alpha   90.00
_cell.angle_beta   90.00
_cell.angle_gamma   90.00
#
_symmetry.space_group_name_H-M   'P 1'
#
loop_
_entity.id
_entity.type
_entity.pdbx_description
1 polymer ?
#
loop_
_entity_poly.entity_id
_entity_poly.type
_entity_poly.pdbx_seq_one_letter_code
_entity_poly.pdbx_strand_id
1 'polypeptide(L)'
;MTIPSALVVGGGLAGMVVARELALRGWRVILLERSRRLGGKAGSDIKNGRLVEHGYHVFPQWYPNVRAIVERIGVQLIDFDRYHFLLPGGYPRKVTVLGPSGLSAMWHYVFNGLLPWYHNILYIYSVLDMISRPLSEKRFLDRVSQIGLIRGKWYTSESVAEMGQENVLKASAIPVYDLSAMTAKRIASYWVRQASPFLSILPGDLQTVFIDPQVRELEELGVEIRYGSEVCDVVMHEGVVTAIGLRDGTELSADIYALCTPIEVTRTWLHDHLYKADPELGNMHFLEAQPMAALYLRLRRELPDLPREHVFLHGSYYALSFIDVGRHWKRLDGEHGGHQLSFISSNYSPLNEVSKEGAKDLLLEEISEYLPITPADVESWELNPNTDVPLFINTIGAWSNRPRPKTTIKNLYLAGDYVKNAIDLACMEGAVSAALEAAAQILSDHGETESLPVVQIPAEWPRALLVLARILIVPFVAVARVIAWLEEKFSPHRPDASEVRIKATPRLQMDSRPPRKR
;
A
#
# COMPACT_ATOMS: atom_id res chain seq x y z
N MET A 1 33.23 -27.24 -5.58
CA MET A 1 31.97 -26.76 -6.11
C MET A 1 32.16 -25.26 -6.40
N THR A 2 31.73 -24.78 -7.56
CA THR A 2 31.74 -23.35 -7.89
C THR A 2 30.67 -22.65 -7.06
N ILE A 3 31.02 -21.49 -6.49
CA ILE A 3 30.06 -20.67 -5.74
C ILE A 3 28.98 -20.19 -6.73
N PRO A 4 27.69 -20.47 -6.49
CA PRO A 4 26.63 -20.03 -7.38
C PRO A 4 26.49 -18.50 -7.36
N SER A 5 26.06 -17.94 -8.51
CA SER A 5 25.94 -16.50 -8.70
C SER A 5 24.49 -16.09 -8.98
N ALA A 6 24.11 -14.95 -8.42
CA ALA A 6 22.80 -14.36 -8.60
C ALA A 6 22.88 -12.90 -9.05
N LEU A 7 22.09 -12.55 -10.06
CA LEU A 7 21.87 -11.18 -10.47
C LEU A 7 20.46 -10.75 -10.05
N VAL A 8 20.39 -9.83 -9.09
CA VAL A 8 19.14 -9.30 -8.55
C VAL A 8 18.91 -7.92 -9.16
N VAL A 9 17.77 -7.71 -9.82
CA VAL A 9 17.44 -6.47 -10.53
C VAL A 9 16.39 -5.69 -9.75
N GLY A 10 16.76 -4.50 -9.26
CA GLY A 10 15.90 -3.61 -8.47
C GLY A 10 16.23 -3.63 -6.98
N GLY A 11 16.68 -2.50 -6.47
CA GLY A 11 17.10 -2.29 -5.08
C GLY A 11 15.97 -1.89 -4.13
N GLY A 12 14.70 -2.24 -4.43
CA GLY A 12 13.59 -2.10 -3.49
C GLY A 12 13.62 -3.16 -2.39
N LEU A 13 12.64 -3.15 -1.46
CA LEU A 13 12.56 -4.11 -0.36
C LEU A 13 12.66 -5.56 -0.84
N ALA A 14 11.96 -5.89 -1.94
CA ALA A 14 12.00 -7.25 -2.48
C ALA A 14 13.41 -7.67 -2.90
N GLY A 15 14.11 -6.81 -3.65
CA GLY A 15 15.47 -7.12 -4.11
C GLY A 15 16.48 -7.19 -2.97
N MET A 16 16.38 -6.30 -2.00
CA MET A 16 17.24 -6.34 -0.81
C MET A 16 17.05 -7.64 -0.01
N VAL A 17 15.81 -8.10 0.14
CA VAL A 17 15.53 -9.37 0.85
C VAL A 17 16.04 -10.57 0.07
N VAL A 18 15.79 -10.65 -1.25
CA VAL A 18 16.34 -11.74 -2.09
C VAL A 18 17.87 -11.76 -2.02
N ALA A 19 18.51 -10.59 -2.20
CA ALA A 19 19.98 -10.48 -2.17
C ALA A 19 20.55 -10.95 -0.82
N ARG A 20 19.93 -10.51 0.29
CA ARG A 20 20.33 -10.92 1.64
C ARG A 20 20.20 -12.42 1.85
N GLU A 21 19.06 -13.00 1.52
CA GLU A 21 18.81 -14.43 1.76
C GLU A 21 19.75 -15.33 0.97
N LEU A 22 20.13 -14.92 -0.23
CA LEU A 22 21.12 -15.64 -1.03
C LEU A 22 22.55 -15.45 -0.49
N ALA A 23 22.93 -14.22 -0.15
CA ALA A 23 24.27 -13.92 0.39
C ALA A 23 24.53 -14.63 1.71
N LEU A 24 23.55 -14.71 2.61
CA LEU A 24 23.62 -15.47 3.86
C LEU A 24 23.96 -16.96 3.66
N ARG A 25 23.68 -17.50 2.47
CA ARG A 25 23.94 -18.89 2.10
C ARG A 25 25.14 -19.05 1.17
N GLY A 26 25.99 -18.01 1.15
CA GLY A 26 27.28 -18.04 0.48
C GLY A 26 27.21 -17.86 -1.04
N TRP A 27 26.09 -17.38 -1.58
CA TRP A 27 25.99 -17.02 -3.00
C TRP A 27 26.75 -15.75 -3.30
N ARG A 28 27.35 -15.64 -4.48
CA ARG A 28 27.86 -14.39 -5.02
C ARG A 28 26.70 -13.60 -5.60
N VAL A 29 26.34 -12.49 -4.97
CA VAL A 29 25.17 -11.69 -5.36
C VAL A 29 25.62 -10.33 -5.89
N ILE A 30 25.07 -9.96 -7.06
CA ILE A 30 25.13 -8.60 -7.62
C ILE A 30 23.72 -8.02 -7.59
N LEU A 31 23.53 -6.90 -6.91
CA LEU A 31 22.28 -6.15 -6.84
C LEU A 31 22.36 -4.89 -7.71
N LEU A 32 21.52 -4.83 -8.75
CA LEU A 32 21.46 -3.71 -9.69
C LEU A 32 20.36 -2.73 -9.30
N GLU A 33 20.70 -1.46 -9.20
CA GLU A 33 19.74 -0.38 -8.95
C GLU A 33 20.01 0.80 -9.90
N ARG A 34 18.96 1.31 -10.55
CA ARG A 34 19.05 2.44 -11.49
C ARG A 34 19.34 3.78 -10.81
N SER A 35 18.86 3.93 -9.57
CA SER A 35 19.05 5.16 -8.81
C SER A 35 20.40 5.15 -8.06
N ARG A 36 20.65 6.23 -7.33
CA ARG A 36 21.84 6.35 -6.48
C ARG A 36 21.60 5.83 -5.05
N ARG A 37 20.44 5.26 -4.78
CA ARG A 37 20.03 4.75 -3.46
C ARG A 37 19.17 3.51 -3.61
N LEU A 38 19.23 2.63 -2.62
CA LEU A 38 18.27 1.54 -2.48
C LEU A 38 17.01 2.02 -1.77
N GLY A 39 15.99 1.17 -1.75
CA GLY A 39 14.72 1.38 -1.05
C GLY A 39 13.50 1.35 -1.98
N GLY A 40 13.65 1.78 -3.23
CA GLY A 40 12.53 1.80 -4.17
C GLY A 40 11.35 2.62 -3.63
N LYS A 41 10.13 2.07 -3.67
CA LYS A 41 8.91 2.73 -3.14
C LYS A 41 8.94 2.92 -1.61
N ALA A 42 9.76 2.17 -0.88
CA ALA A 42 9.98 2.32 0.56
C ALA A 42 11.24 3.13 0.91
N GLY A 43 11.80 3.82 -0.05
CA GLY A 43 12.93 4.72 0.12
C GLY A 43 12.53 6.19 0.09
N SER A 44 13.51 7.06 0.24
CA SER A 44 13.33 8.51 0.17
C SER A 44 14.22 9.09 -0.93
N ASP A 45 13.69 10.07 -1.66
CA ASP A 45 14.46 10.88 -2.61
C ASP A 45 15.03 12.13 -1.91
N ILE A 46 16.10 12.69 -2.47
CA ILE A 46 16.55 14.03 -2.07
C ILE A 46 15.99 15.05 -3.05
N LYS A 47 15.12 15.92 -2.54
CA LYS A 47 14.62 17.10 -3.29
C LYS A 47 14.94 18.35 -2.51
N ASN A 48 15.58 19.32 -3.18
CA ASN A 48 15.98 20.60 -2.55
C ASN A 48 16.80 20.42 -1.25
N GLY A 49 17.68 19.40 -1.20
CA GLY A 49 18.50 19.09 -0.03
C GLY A 49 17.75 18.42 1.14
N ARG A 50 16.49 18.00 0.93
CA ARG A 50 15.67 17.32 1.94
C ARG A 50 15.31 15.92 1.48
N LEU A 51 15.22 14.99 2.45
CA LEU A 51 14.64 13.67 2.22
C LEU A 51 13.12 13.79 2.06
N VAL A 52 12.61 13.27 0.96
CA VAL A 52 11.18 13.28 0.60
C VAL A 52 10.75 11.85 0.28
N GLU A 53 9.79 11.36 1.02
CA GLU A 53 9.21 10.03 0.81
C GLU A 53 8.04 10.11 -0.16
N HIS A 54 7.65 8.96 -0.70
CA HIS A 54 6.41 8.83 -1.49
C HIS A 54 5.15 8.86 -0.61
N GLY A 55 5.31 8.89 0.71
CA GLY A 55 4.30 8.94 1.75
C GLY A 55 4.84 8.36 3.05
N TYR A 56 4.28 8.74 4.20
CA TYR A 56 4.60 8.06 5.44
C TYR A 56 4.17 6.59 5.36
N HIS A 57 4.97 5.70 5.93
CA HIS A 57 4.69 4.29 5.96
C HIS A 57 4.28 3.86 7.37
N VAL A 58 3.27 3.00 7.42
CA VAL A 58 2.77 2.41 8.66
C VAL A 58 3.18 0.95 8.75
N PHE A 59 3.39 0.48 9.98
CA PHE A 59 3.84 -0.87 10.31
C PHE A 59 2.78 -1.57 11.19
N PRO A 60 1.67 -2.07 10.60
CA PRO A 60 0.65 -2.78 11.35
C PRO A 60 1.20 -4.04 12.03
N GLN A 61 0.52 -4.53 13.06
CA GLN A 61 0.90 -5.78 13.71
C GLN A 61 0.85 -6.99 12.78
N TRP A 62 0.02 -6.93 11.74
CA TRP A 62 -0.09 -7.97 10.73
C TRP A 62 0.98 -7.90 9.61
N TYR A 63 2.08 -7.15 9.84
CA TYR A 63 3.30 -7.15 9.02
C TYR A 63 4.42 -7.96 9.69
N PRO A 64 4.27 -9.30 9.92
CA PRO A 64 5.25 -10.05 10.71
C PRO A 64 6.63 -10.08 10.04
N ASN A 65 6.72 -10.16 8.70
CA ASN A 65 7.99 -10.26 7.99
C ASN A 65 8.72 -8.91 7.94
N VAL A 66 7.99 -7.81 7.69
CA VAL A 66 8.56 -6.45 7.74
C VAL A 66 8.97 -6.09 9.17
N ARG A 67 8.16 -6.43 10.18
CA ARG A 67 8.49 -6.19 11.59
C ARG A 67 9.72 -7.00 12.04
N ALA A 68 9.92 -8.21 11.52
CA ALA A 68 11.14 -8.97 11.74
C ALA A 68 12.39 -8.26 11.15
N ILE A 69 12.24 -7.56 10.03
CA ILE A 69 13.33 -6.71 9.51
C ILE A 69 13.59 -5.54 10.48
N VAL A 70 12.54 -4.85 10.94
CA VAL A 70 12.65 -3.73 11.90
C VAL A 70 13.35 -4.16 13.18
N GLU A 71 12.98 -5.31 13.74
CA GLU A 71 13.61 -5.88 14.93
C GLU A 71 15.09 -6.22 14.67
N ARG A 72 15.40 -6.85 13.54
CA ARG A 72 16.77 -7.22 13.16
C ARG A 72 17.71 -6.03 13.05
N ILE A 73 17.23 -4.91 12.50
CA ILE A 73 18.03 -3.68 12.37
C ILE A 73 18.01 -2.84 13.65
N GLY A 74 17.37 -3.31 14.73
CA GLY A 74 17.40 -2.68 16.05
C GLY A 74 16.54 -1.39 16.16
N VAL A 75 15.55 -1.18 15.31
CA VAL A 75 14.70 0.00 15.32
C VAL A 75 13.51 -0.20 16.25
N GLN A 76 13.27 0.77 17.12
CA GLN A 76 12.07 0.82 17.96
C GLN A 76 10.99 1.66 17.27
N LEU A 77 9.86 1.02 16.98
CA LEU A 77 8.70 1.69 16.39
C LEU A 77 7.98 2.56 17.42
N ILE A 78 7.31 3.59 16.93
CA ILE A 78 6.39 4.41 17.72
C ILE A 78 4.99 3.85 17.51
N ASP A 79 4.37 3.41 18.59
CA ASP A 79 3.11 2.69 18.60
C ASP A 79 1.91 3.61 18.77
N PHE A 80 0.84 3.32 18.01
CA PHE A 80 -0.45 3.99 18.11
C PHE A 80 -1.55 2.97 18.43
N ASP A 81 -2.28 3.22 19.53
CA ASP A 81 -3.41 2.37 19.96
C ASP A 81 -4.73 2.80 19.34
N ARG A 82 -4.76 3.96 18.69
CA ARG A 82 -5.94 4.61 18.14
C ARG A 82 -5.62 5.36 16.87
N TYR A 83 -6.67 5.74 16.16
CA TYR A 83 -6.62 6.67 15.04
C TYR A 83 -7.82 7.60 15.08
N HIS A 84 -7.81 8.64 14.27
CA HIS A 84 -8.83 9.68 14.32
C HIS A 84 -9.41 9.93 12.93
N PHE A 85 -10.70 10.28 12.91
CA PHE A 85 -11.32 10.94 11.79
C PHE A 85 -11.55 12.40 12.12
N LEU A 86 -11.12 13.31 11.28
CA LEU A 86 -11.57 14.68 11.29
C LEU A 86 -12.79 14.81 10.39
N LEU A 87 -13.81 15.51 10.87
CA LEU A 87 -15.05 15.75 10.14
C LEU A 87 -14.99 17.15 9.51
N PRO A 88 -15.56 17.35 8.30
CA PRO A 88 -15.60 18.66 7.67
C PRO A 88 -16.47 19.66 8.47
N GLY A 89 -16.24 20.96 8.24
CA GLY A 89 -17.07 22.04 8.81
C GLY A 89 -16.73 22.46 10.23
N GLY A 90 -15.48 22.34 10.64
CA GLY A 90 -14.98 22.95 11.87
C GLY A 90 -14.04 22.07 12.69
N TYR A 91 -12.84 22.55 12.84
CA TYR A 91 -11.83 22.01 13.75
C TYR A 91 -12.15 22.44 15.20
N PRO A 92 -12.02 21.57 16.22
CA PRO A 92 -11.47 20.21 16.19
C PRO A 92 -12.51 19.07 16.21
N ARG A 93 -13.51 19.10 15.31
CA ARG A 93 -14.49 18.01 15.24
C ARG A 93 -13.82 16.70 14.83
N LYS A 94 -13.61 15.81 15.80
CA LYS A 94 -12.93 14.54 15.60
C LYS A 94 -13.70 13.37 16.21
N VAL A 95 -13.60 12.23 15.56
CA VAL A 95 -14.02 10.94 16.08
C VAL A 95 -12.77 10.10 16.30
N THR A 96 -12.63 9.58 17.51
CA THR A 96 -11.52 8.70 17.87
C THR A 96 -11.96 7.25 17.76
N VAL A 97 -11.20 6.43 17.05
CA VAL A 97 -11.43 5.00 16.94
C VAL A 97 -10.29 4.27 17.63
N LEU A 98 -10.63 3.42 18.61
CA LEU A 98 -9.67 2.54 19.27
C LEU A 98 -9.36 1.36 18.35
N GLY A 99 -8.10 0.96 18.36
CA GLY A 99 -7.69 -0.28 17.71
C GLY A 99 -8.44 -1.49 18.29
N PRO A 100 -8.60 -2.57 17.52
CA PRO A 100 -9.33 -3.76 17.97
C PRO A 100 -8.59 -4.40 19.16
N SER A 101 -9.15 -4.26 20.34
CA SER A 101 -8.65 -4.88 21.58
C SER A 101 -9.81 -5.46 22.39
N GLY A 102 -10.30 -6.66 21.98
CA GLY A 102 -11.33 -7.38 22.70
C GLY A 102 -12.76 -6.82 22.53
N LEU A 103 -13.67 -7.32 23.36
CA LEU A 103 -15.11 -6.99 23.28
C LEU A 103 -15.42 -5.50 23.52
N SER A 104 -14.63 -4.83 24.36
CA SER A 104 -14.80 -3.39 24.62
C SER A 104 -14.58 -2.53 23.38
N ALA A 105 -13.62 -2.88 22.53
CA ALA A 105 -13.37 -2.18 21.28
C ALA A 105 -14.54 -2.32 20.30
N MET A 106 -15.21 -3.47 20.28
CA MET A 106 -16.40 -3.69 19.45
C MET A 106 -17.54 -2.73 19.84
N TRP A 107 -17.82 -2.58 21.14
CA TRP A 107 -18.82 -1.63 21.62
C TRP A 107 -18.42 -0.19 21.32
N HIS A 108 -17.16 0.16 21.52
CA HIS A 108 -16.65 1.48 21.16
C HIS A 108 -16.83 1.74 19.66
N TYR A 109 -16.57 0.74 18.81
CA TYR A 109 -16.77 0.87 17.36
C TYR A 109 -18.23 1.12 16.99
N VAL A 110 -19.17 0.42 17.63
CA VAL A 110 -20.62 0.61 17.39
C VAL A 110 -21.07 2.03 17.72
N PHE A 111 -20.52 2.63 18.78
CA PHE A 111 -20.95 3.94 19.31
C PHE A 111 -19.91 5.04 19.14
N ASN A 112 -18.98 4.95 18.19
CA ASN A 112 -17.90 5.91 18.00
C ASN A 112 -18.39 7.30 17.49
N GLY A 113 -19.61 7.39 16.98
CA GLY A 113 -20.20 8.64 16.49
C GLY A 113 -19.81 9.02 15.05
N LEU A 114 -19.06 8.17 14.34
CA LEU A 114 -18.76 8.39 12.91
C LEU A 114 -19.98 8.14 12.04
N LEU A 115 -20.68 7.04 12.31
CA LEU A 115 -22.01 6.74 11.78
C LEU A 115 -22.99 6.51 12.93
N PRO A 116 -24.31 6.63 12.70
CA PRO A 116 -25.33 6.12 13.60
C PRO A 116 -25.06 4.64 13.94
N TRP A 117 -25.32 4.25 15.21
CA TRP A 117 -25.01 2.93 15.73
C TRP A 117 -25.56 1.75 14.88
N TYR A 118 -26.73 1.93 14.27
CA TYR A 118 -27.34 0.91 13.43
C TYR A 118 -26.58 0.73 12.10
N HIS A 119 -26.05 1.77 11.49
CA HIS A 119 -25.17 1.64 10.33
C HIS A 119 -23.84 0.98 10.70
N ASN A 120 -23.27 1.29 11.86
CA ASN A 120 -22.08 0.60 12.35
C ASN A 120 -22.31 -0.91 12.55
N ILE A 121 -23.48 -1.33 13.07
CA ILE A 121 -23.86 -2.75 13.18
C ILE A 121 -23.94 -3.40 11.79
N LEU A 122 -24.58 -2.73 10.81
CA LEU A 122 -24.65 -3.23 9.44
C LEU A 122 -23.27 -3.34 8.80
N TYR A 123 -22.38 -2.37 9.03
CA TYR A 123 -21.00 -2.40 8.57
C TYR A 123 -20.22 -3.57 9.19
N ILE A 124 -20.28 -3.76 10.50
CA ILE A 124 -19.66 -4.91 11.19
C ILE A 124 -20.15 -6.22 10.59
N TYR A 125 -21.45 -6.35 10.33
CA TYR A 125 -22.00 -7.55 9.72
C TYR A 125 -21.49 -7.77 8.29
N SER A 126 -21.38 -6.72 7.50
CA SER A 126 -20.83 -6.80 6.13
C SER A 126 -19.38 -7.30 6.13
N VAL A 127 -18.58 -6.83 7.06
CA VAL A 127 -17.20 -7.31 7.27
C VAL A 127 -17.21 -8.78 7.70
N LEU A 128 -18.03 -9.16 8.67
CA LEU A 128 -18.17 -10.57 9.14
C LEU A 128 -18.63 -11.50 8.01
N ASP A 129 -19.60 -11.09 7.19
CA ASP A 129 -20.02 -11.88 6.03
C ASP A 129 -18.85 -12.12 5.07
N MET A 130 -18.09 -11.07 4.77
CA MET A 130 -16.97 -11.16 3.86
C MET A 130 -15.82 -12.04 4.40
N ILE A 131 -15.38 -11.84 5.65
CA ILE A 131 -14.23 -12.57 6.22
C ILE A 131 -14.58 -14.03 6.56
N SER A 132 -15.85 -14.35 6.85
CA SER A 132 -16.31 -15.71 7.14
C SER A 132 -16.46 -16.59 5.90
N ARG A 133 -16.36 -16.05 4.68
CA ARG A 133 -16.46 -16.83 3.44
C ARG A 133 -15.28 -17.79 3.29
N PRO A 134 -15.52 -19.01 2.76
CA PRO A 134 -14.46 -20.00 2.63
C PRO A 134 -13.46 -19.63 1.54
N LEU A 135 -12.23 -20.11 1.68
CA LEU A 135 -11.19 -19.94 0.65
C LEU A 135 -11.51 -20.66 -0.66
N SER A 136 -12.42 -21.65 -0.65
CA SER A 136 -12.93 -22.27 -1.88
C SER A 136 -13.62 -21.28 -2.84
N GLU A 137 -14.13 -20.15 -2.30
CA GLU A 137 -14.70 -19.07 -3.10
C GLU A 137 -13.64 -18.09 -3.67
N LYS A 138 -12.35 -18.35 -3.49
CA LYS A 138 -11.27 -17.44 -3.88
C LYS A 138 -11.38 -16.95 -5.32
N ARG A 139 -11.67 -17.84 -6.28
CA ARG A 139 -11.84 -17.46 -7.68
C ARG A 139 -13.06 -16.58 -7.92
N PHE A 140 -14.15 -16.82 -7.20
CA PHE A 140 -15.36 -15.98 -7.27
C PHE A 140 -15.06 -14.60 -6.69
N LEU A 141 -14.47 -14.54 -5.49
CA LEU A 141 -14.15 -13.30 -4.80
C LEU A 141 -13.15 -12.42 -5.59
N ASP A 142 -12.25 -13.04 -6.36
CA ASP A 142 -11.32 -12.32 -7.22
C ASP A 142 -12.00 -11.68 -8.45
N ARG A 143 -13.15 -12.23 -8.89
CA ARG A 143 -13.89 -11.78 -10.08
C ARG A 143 -15.01 -10.78 -9.78
N VAL A 144 -15.22 -10.42 -8.54
CA VAL A 144 -16.23 -9.46 -8.12
C VAL A 144 -15.58 -8.35 -7.31
N SER A 145 -16.11 -7.13 -7.45
CA SER A 145 -15.64 -6.03 -6.60
C SER A 145 -16.21 -6.18 -5.18
N GLN A 146 -15.55 -5.55 -4.23
CA GLN A 146 -16.05 -5.49 -2.84
C GLN A 146 -17.48 -4.93 -2.81
N ILE A 147 -17.72 -3.80 -3.48
CA ILE A 147 -19.03 -3.16 -3.49
C ILE A 147 -20.06 -4.03 -4.20
N GLY A 148 -19.69 -4.72 -5.29
CA GLY A 148 -20.55 -5.67 -5.98
C GLY A 148 -20.92 -6.88 -5.11
N LEU A 149 -20.01 -7.28 -4.19
CA LEU A 149 -20.28 -8.36 -3.25
C LEU A 149 -21.32 -7.97 -2.18
N ILE A 150 -21.29 -6.74 -1.68
CA ILE A 150 -22.13 -6.30 -0.56
C ILE A 150 -23.39 -5.56 -1.02
N ARG A 151 -23.38 -4.83 -2.15
CA ARG A 151 -24.57 -4.13 -2.68
C ARG A 151 -25.69 -5.10 -2.97
N GLY A 152 -26.90 -4.68 -2.67
CA GLY A 152 -28.10 -5.50 -2.86
C GLY A 152 -28.28 -6.60 -1.84
N LYS A 153 -27.40 -6.75 -0.84
CA LYS A 153 -27.63 -7.65 0.30
C LYS A 153 -28.67 -7.03 1.24
N TRP A 154 -29.47 -7.89 1.87
CA TRP A 154 -30.54 -7.45 2.78
C TRP A 154 -30.06 -6.59 3.96
N TYR A 155 -28.78 -6.74 4.35
CA TYR A 155 -28.15 -6.01 5.45
C TYR A 155 -27.41 -4.75 5.02
N THR A 156 -27.35 -4.41 3.73
CA THR A 156 -26.58 -3.25 3.25
C THR A 156 -27.44 -1.98 3.23
N SER A 157 -26.86 -0.86 3.61
CA SER A 157 -27.38 0.50 3.39
C SER A 157 -26.35 1.30 2.58
N GLU A 158 -26.77 2.44 2.02
CA GLU A 158 -25.85 3.32 1.28
C GLU A 158 -24.70 3.81 2.18
N SER A 159 -25.00 4.23 3.42
CA SER A 159 -23.96 4.64 4.40
C SER A 159 -22.95 3.53 4.71
N VAL A 160 -23.35 2.26 4.67
CA VAL A 160 -22.43 1.11 4.81
C VAL A 160 -21.52 1.00 3.58
N ALA A 161 -22.05 1.21 2.39
CA ALA A 161 -21.27 1.17 1.15
C ALA A 161 -20.25 2.32 1.10
N GLU A 162 -20.66 3.54 1.45
CA GLU A 162 -19.81 4.72 1.52
C GLU A 162 -18.67 4.55 2.53
N MET A 163 -18.96 4.06 3.75
CA MET A 163 -17.96 3.78 4.76
C MET A 163 -16.96 2.71 4.29
N GLY A 164 -17.44 1.67 3.65
CA GLY A 164 -16.59 0.64 3.04
C GLY A 164 -15.66 1.22 1.99
N GLN A 165 -16.18 2.11 1.13
CA GLN A 165 -15.39 2.83 0.11
C GLN A 165 -14.30 3.67 0.72
N GLU A 166 -14.62 4.49 1.71
CA GLU A 166 -13.68 5.41 2.33
C GLU A 166 -12.51 4.66 2.99
N ASN A 167 -12.80 3.65 3.79
CA ASN A 167 -11.78 2.87 4.48
C ASN A 167 -10.84 2.15 3.52
N VAL A 168 -11.39 1.59 2.44
CA VAL A 168 -10.60 0.85 1.46
C VAL A 168 -9.75 1.77 0.60
N LEU A 169 -10.31 2.85 0.09
CA LEU A 169 -9.59 3.81 -0.75
C LEU A 169 -8.38 4.40 0.01
N LYS A 170 -8.56 4.77 1.26
CA LYS A 170 -7.47 5.30 2.09
C LYS A 170 -6.41 4.24 2.47
N ALA A 171 -6.84 2.99 2.62
CA ALA A 171 -5.92 1.91 3.00
C ALA A 171 -5.14 1.32 1.82
N SER A 172 -5.65 1.40 0.60
CA SER A 172 -5.12 0.65 -0.55
C SER A 172 -4.98 1.46 -1.83
N ALA A 173 -5.40 2.73 -1.86
CA ALA A 173 -5.47 3.59 -3.04
C ALA A 173 -6.27 2.98 -4.22
N ILE A 174 -7.19 2.06 -3.94
CA ILE A 174 -7.99 1.38 -4.97
C ILE A 174 -9.42 1.90 -4.92
N PRO A 175 -10.00 2.37 -6.03
CA PRO A 175 -11.40 2.71 -6.10
C PRO A 175 -12.26 1.51 -5.70
N VAL A 176 -13.34 1.75 -4.95
CA VAL A 176 -14.18 0.68 -4.38
C VAL A 176 -14.80 -0.22 -5.45
N TYR A 177 -15.08 0.32 -6.62
CA TYR A 177 -15.65 -0.43 -7.74
C TYR A 177 -14.66 -1.39 -8.38
N ASP A 178 -13.36 -1.13 -8.23
CA ASP A 178 -12.28 -1.88 -8.84
C ASP A 178 -11.61 -2.83 -7.84
N LEU A 179 -11.73 -2.56 -6.53
CA LEU A 179 -11.15 -3.41 -5.50
C LEU A 179 -11.74 -4.82 -5.55
N SER A 180 -10.91 -5.82 -5.74
CA SER A 180 -11.28 -7.24 -5.65
C SER A 180 -11.85 -7.57 -4.26
N ALA A 181 -13.00 -8.25 -4.20
CA ALA A 181 -13.56 -8.73 -2.93
C ALA A 181 -12.62 -9.71 -2.21
N MET A 182 -11.74 -10.40 -2.95
CA MET A 182 -10.70 -11.24 -2.37
C MET A 182 -9.68 -10.41 -1.60
N THR A 183 -9.21 -9.31 -2.17
CA THR A 183 -8.29 -8.37 -1.52
C THR A 183 -8.95 -7.70 -0.30
N ALA A 184 -10.20 -7.24 -0.45
CA ALA A 184 -10.95 -6.68 0.67
C ALA A 184 -11.10 -7.67 1.84
N LYS A 185 -11.39 -8.93 1.54
CA LYS A 185 -11.43 -10.01 2.54
C LYS A 185 -10.09 -10.16 3.26
N ARG A 186 -8.96 -10.17 2.54
CA ARG A 186 -7.61 -10.28 3.12
C ARG A 186 -7.31 -9.11 4.06
N ILE A 187 -7.50 -7.90 3.57
CA ILE A 187 -7.30 -6.68 4.37
C ILE A 187 -8.13 -6.76 5.66
N ALA A 188 -9.43 -7.01 5.53
CA ALA A 188 -10.33 -7.07 6.69
C ALA A 188 -9.96 -8.21 7.67
N SER A 189 -9.59 -9.40 7.16
CA SER A 189 -9.18 -10.53 8.00
C SER A 189 -7.98 -10.19 8.88
N TYR A 190 -6.97 -9.52 8.31
CA TYR A 190 -5.76 -9.14 9.05
C TYR A 190 -6.04 -8.00 10.04
N TRP A 191 -6.76 -6.96 9.62
CA TRP A 191 -7.09 -5.84 10.49
C TRP A 191 -7.97 -6.23 11.67
N VAL A 192 -8.97 -7.07 11.47
CA VAL A 192 -9.89 -7.52 12.54
C VAL A 192 -9.19 -8.43 13.55
N ARG A 193 -8.13 -9.15 13.15
CA ARG A 193 -7.42 -10.09 14.04
C ARG A 193 -6.25 -9.47 14.79
N GLN A 194 -5.71 -8.34 14.32
CA GLN A 194 -4.53 -7.77 14.96
C GLN A 194 -4.80 -7.32 16.41
N ALA A 195 -3.75 -7.41 17.23
CA ALA A 195 -3.75 -6.90 18.60
C ALA A 195 -3.33 -5.42 18.63
N SER A 196 -3.41 -4.78 19.82
CA SER A 196 -2.75 -3.51 20.08
C SER A 196 -1.21 -3.70 20.08
N PRO A 197 -0.44 -2.70 19.56
CA PRO A 197 -0.90 -1.43 19.02
C PRO A 197 -1.60 -1.59 17.67
N PHE A 198 -2.50 -0.64 17.35
CA PHE A 198 -3.25 -0.67 16.09
C PHE A 198 -2.33 -0.55 14.87
N LEU A 199 -1.42 0.42 14.90
CA LEU A 199 -0.35 0.58 13.92
C LEU A 199 0.85 1.26 14.55
N SER A 200 1.98 1.18 13.87
CA SER A 200 3.21 1.82 14.33
C SER A 200 3.85 2.59 13.18
N ILE A 201 4.72 3.55 13.51
CA ILE A 201 5.54 4.27 12.54
C ILE A 201 7.01 4.23 12.96
N LEU A 202 7.90 4.58 12.03
CA LEU A 202 9.32 4.75 12.32
C LEU A 202 9.57 6.04 13.14
N PRO A 203 10.63 6.08 13.95
CA PRO A 203 11.05 7.28 14.68
C PRO A 203 11.79 8.31 13.81
N GLY A 204 11.85 8.12 12.52
CA GLY A 204 12.49 8.98 11.52
C GLY A 204 12.11 8.57 10.11
N ASP A 205 12.78 9.16 9.12
CA ASP A 205 12.52 8.86 7.72
C ASP A 205 12.92 7.42 7.33
N LEU A 206 12.26 6.91 6.30
CA LEU A 206 12.48 5.55 5.80
C LEU A 206 13.93 5.28 5.38
N GLN A 207 14.55 6.24 4.70
CA GLN A 207 15.89 6.02 4.16
C GLN A 207 16.89 5.80 5.30
N THR A 208 16.96 6.77 6.22
CA THR A 208 17.97 6.77 7.28
C THR A 208 17.73 5.66 8.31
N VAL A 209 16.45 5.48 8.70
CA VAL A 209 16.11 4.60 9.82
C VAL A 209 15.87 3.15 9.40
N PHE A 210 15.37 2.92 8.18
CA PHE A 210 14.95 1.60 7.75
C PHE A 210 15.76 1.03 6.58
N ILE A 211 16.09 1.84 5.57
CA ILE A 211 16.79 1.35 4.38
C ILE A 211 18.31 1.29 4.58
N ASP A 212 18.95 2.37 5.01
CA ASP A 212 20.39 2.44 5.15
C ASP A 212 20.99 1.38 6.11
N PRO A 213 20.34 0.98 7.23
CA PRO A 213 20.80 -0.16 8.03
C PRO A 213 20.80 -1.48 7.26
N GLN A 214 19.79 -1.72 6.40
CA GLN A 214 19.74 -2.91 5.56
C GLN A 214 20.81 -2.89 4.46
N VAL A 215 21.12 -1.70 3.92
CA VAL A 215 22.21 -1.54 2.94
C VAL A 215 23.54 -1.93 3.55
N ARG A 216 23.85 -1.46 4.76
CA ARG A 216 25.07 -1.85 5.49
C ARG A 216 25.13 -3.37 5.72
N GLU A 217 24.02 -3.98 6.11
CA GLU A 217 23.98 -5.45 6.26
C GLU A 217 24.29 -6.17 4.94
N LEU A 218 23.78 -5.70 3.81
CA LEU A 218 24.09 -6.27 2.49
C LEU A 218 25.58 -6.13 2.13
N GLU A 219 26.18 -4.99 2.40
CA GLU A 219 27.60 -4.73 2.18
C GLU A 219 28.47 -5.64 3.07
N GLU A 220 28.12 -5.81 4.35
CA GLU A 220 28.78 -6.71 5.28
C GLU A 220 28.70 -8.20 4.85
N LEU A 221 27.58 -8.57 4.21
CA LEU A 221 27.40 -9.91 3.63
C LEU A 221 28.13 -10.09 2.28
N GLY A 222 28.81 -9.07 1.78
CA GLY A 222 29.55 -9.11 0.52
C GLY A 222 28.70 -9.02 -0.73
N VAL A 223 27.48 -8.47 -0.65
CA VAL A 223 26.66 -8.19 -1.83
C VAL A 223 27.29 -7.04 -2.61
N GLU A 224 27.54 -7.24 -3.90
CA GLU A 224 28.00 -6.21 -4.81
C GLU A 224 26.80 -5.34 -5.24
N ILE A 225 26.70 -4.12 -4.69
CA ILE A 225 25.63 -3.19 -5.05
C ILE A 225 26.12 -2.28 -6.16
N ARG A 226 25.44 -2.30 -7.33
CA ARG A 226 25.73 -1.45 -8.46
C ARG A 226 24.63 -0.41 -8.64
N TYR A 227 24.92 0.80 -8.22
CA TYR A 227 24.06 1.97 -8.44
C TYR A 227 24.19 2.52 -9.86
N GLY A 228 23.18 3.26 -10.34
CA GLY A 228 23.16 3.81 -11.69
C GLY A 228 23.06 2.77 -12.81
N SER A 229 22.75 1.53 -12.47
CA SER A 229 22.67 0.40 -13.39
C SER A 229 21.25 0.25 -13.92
N GLU A 230 20.93 0.99 -14.98
CA GLU A 230 19.60 0.91 -15.60
C GLU A 230 19.50 -0.28 -16.54
N VAL A 231 18.74 -1.29 -16.13
CA VAL A 231 18.43 -2.46 -16.95
C VAL A 231 17.45 -2.07 -18.05
N CYS A 232 17.69 -2.54 -19.26
CA CYS A 232 16.84 -2.31 -20.44
C CYS A 232 16.41 -3.58 -21.16
N ASP A 233 17.04 -4.73 -20.88
CA ASP A 233 16.72 -5.99 -21.56
C ASP A 233 17.00 -7.21 -20.69
N VAL A 234 16.25 -8.29 -20.97
CA VAL A 234 16.46 -9.65 -20.44
C VAL A 234 16.75 -10.56 -21.63
N VAL A 235 18.04 -10.87 -21.81
CA VAL A 235 18.53 -11.67 -22.95
C VAL A 235 18.31 -13.15 -22.66
N MET A 236 17.57 -13.84 -23.54
CA MET A 236 17.27 -15.26 -23.42
C MET A 236 17.72 -16.01 -24.66
N HIS A 237 18.36 -17.17 -24.46
CA HIS A 237 18.73 -18.10 -25.52
C HIS A 237 18.34 -19.53 -25.13
N GLU A 238 17.74 -20.27 -26.03
CA GLU A 238 17.32 -21.69 -25.84
C GLU A 238 16.50 -21.92 -24.54
N GLY A 239 15.63 -20.97 -24.18
CA GLY A 239 14.73 -21.11 -23.03
C GLY A 239 15.34 -20.85 -21.64
N VAL A 240 16.56 -20.30 -21.60
CA VAL A 240 17.21 -19.82 -20.38
C VAL A 240 17.67 -18.38 -20.54
N VAL A 241 17.64 -17.60 -19.46
CA VAL A 241 18.22 -16.25 -19.48
C VAL A 241 19.73 -16.38 -19.47
N THR A 242 20.40 -15.70 -20.38
CA THR A 242 21.87 -15.72 -20.53
C THR A 242 22.53 -14.45 -20.03
N ALA A 243 21.84 -13.32 -20.09
CA ALA A 243 22.36 -12.05 -19.61
C ALA A 243 21.23 -11.05 -19.28
N ILE A 244 21.57 -10.03 -18.51
CA ILE A 244 20.81 -8.79 -18.35
C ILE A 244 21.56 -7.67 -19.06
N GLY A 245 20.87 -7.01 -20.00
CA GLY A 245 21.40 -5.85 -20.74
C GLY A 245 21.17 -4.54 -19.99
N LEU A 246 22.21 -3.75 -19.85
CA LEU A 246 22.16 -2.42 -19.29
C LEU A 246 22.07 -1.36 -20.38
N ARG A 247 21.54 -0.18 -20.05
CA ARG A 247 21.38 0.93 -20.99
C ARG A 247 22.71 1.44 -21.58
N ASP A 248 23.82 1.25 -20.90
CA ASP A 248 25.16 1.60 -21.37
C ASP A 248 25.77 0.59 -22.35
N GLY A 249 25.04 -0.47 -22.70
CA GLY A 249 25.46 -1.55 -23.57
C GLY A 249 26.19 -2.70 -22.87
N THR A 250 26.37 -2.65 -21.55
CA THR A 250 26.97 -3.72 -20.77
C THR A 250 25.99 -4.89 -20.65
N GLU A 251 26.46 -6.11 -20.80
CA GLU A 251 25.71 -7.33 -20.48
C GLU A 251 26.34 -8.03 -19.26
N LEU A 252 25.47 -8.45 -18.34
CA LEU A 252 25.88 -9.13 -17.12
C LEU A 252 25.26 -10.53 -17.06
N SER A 253 26.10 -11.53 -16.79
CA SER A 253 25.70 -12.94 -16.69
C SER A 253 25.82 -13.48 -15.28
N ALA A 254 24.87 -14.37 -14.92
CA ALA A 254 24.86 -15.10 -13.64
C ALA A 254 24.18 -16.46 -13.83
N ASP A 255 24.25 -17.31 -12.79
CA ASP A 255 23.56 -18.61 -12.83
C ASP A 255 22.04 -18.44 -12.71
N ILE A 256 21.57 -17.44 -11.91
CA ILE A 256 20.16 -17.08 -11.78
C ILE A 256 19.93 -15.57 -11.89
N TYR A 257 18.70 -15.22 -12.25
CA TYR A 257 18.22 -13.84 -12.39
C TYR A 257 16.93 -13.67 -11.62
N ALA A 258 16.89 -12.67 -10.74
CA ALA A 258 15.71 -12.30 -9.95
C ALA A 258 15.27 -10.88 -10.30
N LEU A 259 14.10 -10.74 -10.96
CA LEU A 259 13.52 -9.43 -11.28
C LEU A 259 12.66 -8.97 -10.10
N CYS A 260 13.13 -7.93 -9.41
CA CYS A 260 12.54 -7.38 -8.19
C CYS A 260 12.09 -5.93 -8.38
N THR A 261 11.79 -5.54 -9.61
CA THR A 261 11.33 -4.20 -9.97
C THR A 261 9.80 -4.09 -9.97
N PRO A 262 9.24 -2.87 -9.93
CA PRO A 262 7.80 -2.67 -10.08
C PRO A 262 7.25 -3.27 -11.38
N ILE A 263 5.96 -3.62 -11.38
CA ILE A 263 5.30 -4.25 -12.53
C ILE A 263 5.44 -3.44 -13.83
N GLU A 264 5.34 -2.11 -13.74
CA GLU A 264 5.45 -1.18 -14.86
C GLU A 264 6.81 -1.28 -15.54
N VAL A 265 7.85 -1.47 -14.74
CA VAL A 265 9.23 -1.61 -15.22
C VAL A 265 9.47 -3.03 -15.75
N THR A 266 9.11 -4.05 -14.97
CA THR A 266 9.29 -5.45 -15.38
C THR A 266 8.64 -5.75 -16.73
N ARG A 267 7.42 -5.25 -16.99
CA ARG A 267 6.71 -5.44 -18.26
C ARG A 267 7.47 -4.93 -19.47
N THR A 268 8.27 -3.89 -19.34
CA THR A 268 9.00 -3.30 -20.47
C THR A 268 10.13 -4.19 -21.00
N TRP A 269 10.58 -5.15 -20.20
CA TRP A 269 11.66 -6.09 -20.57
C TRP A 269 11.17 -7.44 -21.05
N LEU A 270 9.87 -7.71 -20.88
CA LEU A 270 9.28 -8.99 -21.28
C LEU A 270 8.85 -8.91 -22.74
N HIS A 271 9.71 -9.37 -23.62
CA HIS A 271 9.46 -9.45 -25.06
C HIS A 271 8.77 -10.76 -25.45
N ASP A 272 8.32 -10.86 -26.70
CA ASP A 272 7.56 -12.00 -27.25
C ASP A 272 8.17 -13.37 -26.97
N HIS A 273 9.51 -13.49 -26.98
CA HIS A 273 10.20 -14.74 -26.72
C HIS A 273 10.06 -15.20 -25.27
N LEU A 274 10.00 -14.27 -24.30
CA LEU A 274 9.77 -14.57 -22.89
C LEU A 274 8.31 -15.00 -22.66
N TYR A 275 7.34 -14.34 -23.30
CA TYR A 275 5.93 -14.74 -23.24
C TYR A 275 5.66 -16.09 -23.89
N LYS A 276 6.40 -16.44 -24.94
CA LYS A 276 6.32 -17.78 -25.55
C LYS A 276 6.89 -18.86 -24.64
N ALA A 277 7.95 -18.54 -23.89
CA ALA A 277 8.57 -19.46 -22.94
C ALA A 277 7.73 -19.63 -21.67
N ASP A 278 7.10 -18.55 -21.19
CA ASP A 278 6.18 -18.55 -20.06
C ASP A 278 4.93 -17.71 -20.33
N PRO A 279 3.84 -18.33 -20.81
CA PRO A 279 2.60 -17.62 -21.07
C PRO A 279 1.95 -16.95 -19.86
N GLU A 280 2.24 -17.41 -18.62
CA GLU A 280 1.72 -16.76 -17.41
C GLU A 280 2.26 -15.33 -17.25
N LEU A 281 3.45 -15.03 -17.79
CA LEU A 281 4.01 -13.68 -17.78
C LEU A 281 3.16 -12.70 -18.60
N GLY A 282 2.47 -13.17 -19.65
CA GLY A 282 1.55 -12.34 -20.43
C GLY A 282 0.36 -11.81 -19.63
N ASN A 283 -0.05 -12.51 -18.56
CA ASN A 283 -1.14 -12.07 -17.71
C ASN A 283 -0.81 -10.79 -16.94
N MET A 284 0.48 -10.43 -16.82
CA MET A 284 0.88 -9.19 -16.16
C MET A 284 0.39 -7.92 -16.88
N HIS A 285 0.02 -8.01 -18.16
CA HIS A 285 -0.60 -6.89 -18.89
C HIS A 285 -1.98 -6.51 -18.35
N PHE A 286 -2.66 -7.40 -17.64
CA PHE A 286 -3.94 -7.16 -16.99
C PHE A 286 -3.81 -6.61 -15.56
N LEU A 287 -2.58 -6.42 -15.07
CA LEU A 287 -2.35 -5.83 -13.76
C LEU A 287 -2.27 -4.32 -13.87
N GLU A 288 -2.90 -3.65 -12.93
CA GLU A 288 -3.05 -2.20 -12.93
C GLU A 288 -2.22 -1.54 -11.83
N ALA A 289 -1.86 -0.30 -12.07
CA ALA A 289 -1.19 0.54 -11.09
C ALA A 289 -1.80 1.94 -11.08
N GLN A 290 -1.85 2.59 -9.92
CA GLN A 290 -2.39 3.93 -9.76
C GLN A 290 -1.41 4.86 -9.03
N PRO A 291 -1.36 6.14 -9.43
CA PRO A 291 -0.60 7.13 -8.71
C PRO A 291 -1.27 7.49 -7.39
N MET A 292 -0.44 7.78 -6.41
CA MET A 292 -0.79 8.49 -5.19
C MET A 292 0.24 9.59 -4.97
N ALA A 293 0.01 10.47 -4.00
CA ALA A 293 0.97 11.51 -3.70
C ALA A 293 1.13 11.72 -2.19
N ALA A 294 2.35 12.09 -1.80
CA ALA A 294 2.61 12.67 -0.50
C ALA A 294 2.67 14.19 -0.61
N LEU A 295 1.94 14.89 0.25
CA LEU A 295 2.06 16.32 0.42
C LEU A 295 2.63 16.59 1.82
N TYR A 296 3.84 17.15 1.87
CA TYR A 296 4.46 17.63 3.10
C TYR A 296 4.16 19.11 3.28
N LEU A 297 3.59 19.47 4.43
CA LEU A 297 3.36 20.86 4.81
C LEU A 297 4.14 21.17 6.08
N ARG A 298 5.02 22.15 6.02
CA ARG A 298 5.61 22.77 7.19
C ARG A 298 4.84 24.02 7.54
N LEU A 299 4.36 24.11 8.79
CA LEU A 299 3.54 25.23 9.25
C LEU A 299 4.37 26.22 10.06
N ARG A 300 4.07 27.53 9.89
CA ARG A 300 4.68 28.63 10.67
C ARG A 300 4.22 28.67 12.12
N ARG A 301 3.07 28.07 12.41
CA ARG A 301 2.47 28.03 13.74
C ARG A 301 2.01 26.63 14.10
N GLU A 302 1.93 26.38 15.39
CA GLU A 302 1.35 25.15 15.89
C GLU A 302 -0.18 25.15 15.76
N LEU A 303 -0.74 23.99 15.42
CA LEU A 303 -2.18 23.75 15.49
C LEU A 303 -2.51 23.16 16.87
N PRO A 304 -3.38 23.80 17.65
CA PRO A 304 -3.79 23.27 18.94
C PRO A 304 -4.58 21.97 18.76
N ASP A 305 -4.53 21.10 19.76
CA ASP A 305 -5.32 19.86 19.84
C ASP A 305 -5.19 18.87 18.66
N LEU A 306 -4.15 19.04 17.84
CA LEU A 306 -3.89 18.13 16.73
C LEU A 306 -3.57 16.73 17.28
N PRO A 307 -4.25 15.67 16.80
CA PRO A 307 -3.93 14.30 17.20
C PRO A 307 -2.46 13.96 16.93
N ARG A 308 -1.87 13.17 17.82
CA ARG A 308 -0.50 12.67 17.64
C ARG A 308 -0.46 11.43 16.76
N GLU A 309 -1.58 10.71 16.72
CA GLU A 309 -1.75 9.47 15.99
C GLU A 309 -2.17 9.74 14.55
N HIS A 310 -2.40 8.65 13.80
CA HIS A 310 -2.84 8.70 12.42
C HIS A 310 -4.23 9.33 12.29
N VAL A 311 -4.41 10.22 11.33
CA VAL A 311 -5.64 10.98 11.10
C VAL A 311 -6.15 10.78 9.68
N PHE A 312 -7.42 10.43 9.54
CA PHE A 312 -8.16 10.40 8.28
C PHE A 312 -9.07 11.64 8.17
N LEU A 313 -9.14 12.26 7.00
CA LEU A 313 -10.11 13.31 6.70
C LEU A 313 -11.39 12.66 6.16
N HIS A 314 -12.45 12.58 6.99
CA HIS A 314 -13.70 11.87 6.64
C HIS A 314 -14.42 12.54 5.47
N GLY A 315 -14.79 11.75 4.45
CA GLY A 315 -15.44 12.26 3.24
C GLY A 315 -14.53 13.04 2.29
N SER A 316 -13.21 12.99 2.47
CA SER A 316 -12.24 13.64 1.59
C SER A 316 -12.31 13.08 0.16
N TYR A 317 -12.44 13.95 -0.84
CA TYR A 317 -12.47 13.59 -2.26
C TYR A 317 -11.13 13.02 -2.74
N TYR A 318 -10.00 13.64 -2.30
CA TYR A 318 -8.66 13.14 -2.61
C TYR A 318 -8.21 12.01 -1.67
N ALA A 319 -9.13 11.48 -0.84
CA ALA A 319 -8.89 10.42 0.14
C ALA A 319 -7.69 10.72 1.05
N LEU A 320 -7.70 11.91 1.63
CA LEU A 320 -6.60 12.42 2.45
C LEU A 320 -6.53 11.77 3.82
N SER A 321 -5.32 11.47 4.23
CA SER A 321 -4.93 11.12 5.60
C SER A 321 -3.59 11.75 5.94
N PHE A 322 -3.27 11.93 7.23
CA PHE A 322 -1.99 12.52 7.61
C PHE A 322 -1.47 12.04 8.97
N ILE A 323 -0.20 12.28 9.18
CA ILE A 323 0.49 12.19 10.48
C ILE A 323 1.30 13.46 10.67
N ASP A 324 1.32 13.99 11.91
CA ASP A 324 2.25 15.06 12.30
C ASP A 324 3.63 14.44 12.57
N VAL A 325 4.38 14.23 11.51
CA VAL A 325 5.71 13.61 11.59
C VAL A 325 6.71 14.51 12.34
N GLY A 326 6.48 15.81 12.36
CA GLY A 326 7.33 16.75 13.10
C GLY A 326 7.37 16.50 14.61
N ARG A 327 6.33 15.86 15.16
CA ARG A 327 6.28 15.45 16.58
C ARG A 327 6.98 14.14 16.88
N HIS A 328 7.18 13.30 15.86
CA HIS A 328 7.66 11.93 16.01
C HIS A 328 9.09 11.75 15.51
N TRP A 329 9.46 12.47 14.45
CA TRP A 329 10.77 12.33 13.84
C TRP A 329 11.78 13.27 14.48
N LYS A 330 12.92 12.72 14.88
CA LYS A 330 14.09 13.51 15.25
C LYS A 330 14.71 14.08 13.98
N ARG A 331 14.83 15.38 13.90
CA ARG A 331 15.53 16.03 12.78
C ARG A 331 17.01 15.71 12.81
N LEU A 332 17.61 15.56 11.63
CA LEU A 332 19.05 15.35 11.45
C LEU A 332 19.89 16.54 11.96
N ASP A 333 19.30 17.75 12.05
CA ASP A 333 19.93 18.98 12.51
C ASP A 333 19.76 19.25 14.02
N GLY A 334 19.10 18.34 14.73
CA GLY A 334 18.88 18.45 16.19
C GLY A 334 17.86 19.50 16.62
N GLU A 335 17.29 20.28 15.71
CA GLU A 335 16.22 21.23 16.04
C GLU A 335 14.86 20.53 16.13
N HIS A 336 14.16 20.73 17.22
CA HIS A 336 12.73 20.42 17.31
C HIS A 336 11.97 21.46 16.49
N GLY A 337 11.78 21.17 15.21
CA GLY A 337 11.12 22.14 14.34
C GLY A 337 9.65 21.84 14.21
N GLY A 338 8.83 22.78 14.53
CA GLY A 338 7.44 23.04 14.19
C GLY A 338 6.60 21.88 13.58
N HIS A 339 5.30 22.06 13.47
CA HIS A 339 4.46 21.04 12.85
C HIS A 339 4.87 20.76 11.40
N GLN A 340 5.26 19.53 11.14
CA GLN A 340 5.48 19.01 9.80
C GLN A 340 4.43 17.92 9.55
N LEU A 341 3.38 18.29 8.81
CA LEU A 341 2.31 17.37 8.46
C LEU A 341 2.67 16.63 7.17
N SER A 342 2.64 15.31 7.23
CA SER A 342 2.75 14.47 6.04
C SER A 342 1.36 13.98 5.67
N PHE A 343 0.82 14.47 4.55
CA PHE A 343 -0.45 14.02 3.99
C PHE A 343 -0.20 12.97 2.91
N ILE A 344 -1.09 12.00 2.83
CA ILE A 344 -1.20 11.08 1.69
C ILE A 344 -2.52 11.37 0.98
N SER A 345 -2.45 11.57 -0.34
CA SER A 345 -3.59 11.54 -1.25
C SER A 345 -3.66 10.17 -1.91
N SER A 346 -4.57 9.32 -1.45
CA SER A 346 -4.79 7.99 -2.02
C SER A 346 -5.64 8.02 -3.30
N ASN A 347 -6.32 9.13 -3.60
CA ASN A 347 -7.04 9.39 -4.84
C ASN A 347 -6.38 10.56 -5.59
N TYR A 348 -5.16 10.33 -6.09
CA TYR A 348 -4.40 11.37 -6.79
C TYR A 348 -4.68 11.44 -8.29
N SER A 349 -5.25 10.41 -8.90
CA SER A 349 -5.51 10.34 -10.35
C SER A 349 -6.19 11.60 -10.94
N PRO A 350 -7.15 12.25 -10.26
CA PRO A 350 -7.76 13.49 -10.78
C PRO A 350 -6.79 14.66 -10.92
N LEU A 351 -5.62 14.60 -10.29
CA LEU A 351 -4.60 15.65 -10.29
C LEU A 351 -3.43 15.37 -11.23
N ASN A 352 -3.43 14.25 -11.96
CA ASN A 352 -2.31 13.86 -12.81
C ASN A 352 -1.95 14.89 -13.89
N GLU A 353 -2.95 15.55 -14.45
CA GLU A 353 -2.78 16.55 -15.51
C GLU A 353 -2.67 18.01 -14.97
N VAL A 354 -2.67 18.15 -13.64
CA VAL A 354 -2.56 19.45 -12.97
C VAL A 354 -1.11 19.72 -12.61
N SER A 355 -0.66 20.99 -12.73
CA SER A 355 0.68 21.36 -12.27
C SER A 355 0.85 21.07 -10.77
N LYS A 356 2.09 20.87 -10.31
CA LYS A 356 2.35 20.60 -8.88
C LYS A 356 1.80 21.69 -7.96
N GLU A 357 1.94 22.96 -8.35
CA GLU A 357 1.41 24.10 -7.64
C GLU A 357 -0.11 24.06 -7.58
N GLY A 358 -0.78 23.83 -8.73
CA GLY A 358 -2.23 23.72 -8.81
C GLY A 358 -2.77 22.52 -8.02
N ALA A 359 -2.11 21.37 -8.10
CA ALA A 359 -2.46 20.19 -7.32
C ALA A 359 -2.31 20.45 -5.80
N LYS A 360 -1.22 21.09 -5.37
CA LYS A 360 -1.02 21.53 -3.98
C LYS A 360 -2.13 22.48 -3.54
N ASP A 361 -2.54 23.45 -4.37
CA ASP A 361 -3.60 24.41 -4.02
C ASP A 361 -4.94 23.71 -3.83
N LEU A 362 -5.31 22.79 -4.74
CA LEU A 362 -6.52 21.98 -4.63
C LEU A 362 -6.54 21.09 -3.38
N LEU A 363 -5.39 20.46 -3.07
CA LEU A 363 -5.25 19.65 -1.85
C LEU A 363 -5.36 20.53 -0.59
N LEU A 364 -4.75 21.72 -0.59
CA LEU A 364 -4.80 22.64 0.53
C LEU A 364 -6.21 23.23 0.72
N GLU A 365 -6.93 23.50 -0.35
CA GLU A 365 -8.35 23.91 -0.30
C GLU A 365 -9.18 22.85 0.44
N GLU A 366 -9.04 21.56 0.06
CA GLU A 366 -9.76 20.50 0.76
C GLU A 366 -9.30 20.35 2.22
N ILE A 367 -7.98 20.42 2.50
CA ILE A 367 -7.44 20.36 3.87
C ILE A 367 -8.05 21.46 4.74
N SER A 368 -8.27 22.65 4.20
CA SER A 368 -8.83 23.80 4.95
C SER A 368 -10.26 23.59 5.42
N GLU A 369 -11.01 22.65 4.85
CA GLU A 369 -12.34 22.26 5.34
C GLU A 369 -12.27 21.51 6.70
N TYR A 370 -11.13 20.89 7.00
CA TYR A 370 -10.91 20.04 8.19
C TYR A 370 -9.98 20.67 9.20
N LEU A 371 -8.99 21.42 8.75
CA LEU A 371 -7.94 22.01 9.58
C LEU A 371 -7.92 23.53 9.37
N PRO A 372 -7.67 24.34 10.41
CA PRO A 372 -7.59 25.79 10.29
C PRO A 372 -6.25 26.21 9.69
N ILE A 373 -5.97 25.73 8.46
CA ILE A 373 -4.75 26.02 7.70
C ILE A 373 -5.13 26.89 6.51
N THR A 374 -4.43 28.01 6.37
CA THR A 374 -4.50 28.90 5.21
C THR A 374 -3.17 28.88 4.46
N PRO A 375 -3.09 29.35 3.20
CA PRO A 375 -1.82 29.47 2.49
C PRO A 375 -0.77 30.30 3.25
N ALA A 376 -1.17 31.28 4.06
CA ALA A 376 -0.27 32.10 4.86
C ALA A 376 0.37 31.32 6.02
N ASP A 377 -0.26 30.28 6.52
CA ASP A 377 0.26 29.42 7.59
C ASP A 377 1.34 28.46 7.08
N VAL A 378 1.43 28.23 5.76
CA VAL A 378 2.39 27.32 5.16
C VAL A 378 3.74 28.02 5.01
N GLU A 379 4.76 27.52 5.71
CA GLU A 379 6.15 27.98 5.57
C GLU A 379 6.82 27.40 4.33
N SER A 380 6.67 26.10 4.15
CA SER A 380 7.17 25.38 2.98
C SER A 380 6.32 24.14 2.71
N TRP A 381 6.37 23.69 1.46
CA TRP A 381 5.65 22.50 1.03
C TRP A 381 6.48 21.68 0.03
N GLU A 382 6.19 20.39 -0.04
CA GLU A 382 6.70 19.52 -1.10
C GLU A 382 5.59 18.54 -1.48
N LEU A 383 5.28 18.44 -2.77
CA LEU A 383 4.35 17.47 -3.33
C LEU A 383 5.15 16.42 -4.11
N ASN A 384 5.01 15.18 -3.71
CA ASN A 384 5.74 14.06 -4.29
C ASN A 384 4.79 12.99 -4.85
N PRO A 385 4.26 13.18 -6.07
CA PRO A 385 3.48 12.15 -6.74
C PRO A 385 4.40 11.03 -7.24
N ASN A 386 3.92 9.79 -7.21
CA ASN A 386 4.62 8.63 -7.76
C ASN A 386 4.14 8.26 -9.16
N THR A 387 3.89 9.25 -10.01
CA THR A 387 3.35 9.07 -11.37
C THR A 387 4.25 8.22 -12.27
N ASP A 388 5.56 8.33 -12.11
CA ASP A 388 6.53 7.56 -12.92
C ASP A 388 6.62 6.08 -12.52
N VAL A 389 6.36 5.79 -11.24
CA VAL A 389 6.37 4.43 -10.69
C VAL A 389 5.15 4.27 -9.76
N PRO A 390 3.95 4.20 -10.34
CA PRO A 390 2.71 4.14 -9.58
C PRO A 390 2.61 2.88 -8.72
N LEU A 391 1.68 2.86 -7.78
CA LEU A 391 1.45 1.69 -6.94
C LEU A 391 0.69 0.62 -7.72
N PHE A 392 1.18 -0.61 -7.68
CA PHE A 392 0.38 -1.76 -8.06
C PHE A 392 -0.89 -1.82 -7.20
N ILE A 393 -2.04 -2.09 -7.82
CA ILE A 393 -3.33 -2.20 -7.14
C ILE A 393 -3.99 -3.56 -7.37
N ASN A 394 -4.62 -4.09 -6.33
CA ASN A 394 -5.30 -5.39 -6.38
C ASN A 394 -6.75 -5.23 -6.90
N THR A 395 -6.90 -4.96 -8.19
CA THR A 395 -8.20 -4.85 -8.86
C THR A 395 -8.87 -6.22 -9.06
N ILE A 396 -10.09 -6.19 -9.59
CA ILE A 396 -10.83 -7.40 -9.97
C ILE A 396 -9.98 -8.24 -10.94
N GLY A 397 -9.80 -9.53 -10.63
CA GLY A 397 -8.99 -10.45 -11.43
C GLY A 397 -7.48 -10.36 -11.18
N ALA A 398 -7.00 -9.37 -10.42
CA ALA A 398 -5.57 -9.19 -10.20
C ALA A 398 -4.92 -10.43 -9.59
N TRP A 399 -5.55 -11.10 -8.62
CA TRP A 399 -4.97 -12.30 -8.02
C TRP A 399 -4.75 -13.42 -9.02
N SER A 400 -5.67 -13.62 -9.95
CA SER A 400 -5.55 -14.65 -11.00
C SER A 400 -4.43 -14.32 -11.97
N ASN A 401 -4.23 -13.05 -12.29
CA ASN A 401 -3.27 -12.55 -13.28
C ASN A 401 -1.86 -12.31 -12.74
N ARG A 402 -1.66 -12.30 -11.43
CA ARG A 402 -0.33 -12.14 -10.82
C ARG A 402 0.57 -13.33 -11.17
N PRO A 403 1.85 -13.11 -11.53
CA PRO A 403 2.80 -14.19 -11.77
C PRO A 403 3.20 -14.88 -10.46
N ARG A 404 3.79 -16.07 -10.59
CA ARG A 404 4.40 -16.78 -9.46
C ARG A 404 5.84 -16.33 -9.27
N PRO A 405 6.46 -16.54 -8.05
CA PRO A 405 7.87 -16.26 -7.84
C PRO A 405 8.79 -17.03 -8.80
N LYS A 406 8.52 -18.31 -9.05
CA LYS A 406 9.22 -19.13 -10.02
C LYS A 406 8.48 -19.10 -11.35
N THR A 407 9.17 -18.72 -12.43
CA THR A 407 8.69 -18.80 -13.80
C THR A 407 8.93 -20.20 -14.38
N THR A 408 8.41 -20.49 -15.56
CA THR A 408 8.76 -21.72 -16.31
C THR A 408 10.15 -21.63 -16.96
N ILE A 409 10.74 -20.43 -17.04
CA ILE A 409 12.13 -20.22 -17.47
C ILE A 409 13.04 -20.58 -16.29
N LYS A 410 13.89 -21.59 -16.48
CA LYS A 410 14.60 -22.29 -15.38
C LYS A 410 15.34 -21.41 -14.39
N ASN A 411 15.95 -20.32 -14.85
CA ASN A 411 16.82 -19.46 -14.05
C ASN A 411 16.26 -18.04 -13.89
N LEU A 412 14.97 -17.83 -14.16
CA LEU A 412 14.29 -16.54 -14.01
C LEU A 412 13.26 -16.60 -12.89
N TYR A 413 13.41 -15.71 -11.93
CA TYR A 413 12.54 -15.57 -10.76
C TYR A 413 12.00 -14.14 -10.65
N LEU A 414 10.85 -13.99 -10.02
CA LEU A 414 10.19 -12.71 -9.82
C LEU A 414 9.93 -12.47 -8.33
N ALA A 415 10.12 -11.26 -7.87
CA ALA A 415 9.71 -10.84 -6.53
C ALA A 415 9.19 -9.39 -6.55
N GLY A 416 8.23 -9.10 -5.71
CA GLY A 416 7.60 -7.78 -5.61
C GLY A 416 6.16 -7.89 -5.12
N ASP A 417 5.57 -6.76 -4.83
CA ASP A 417 4.20 -6.68 -4.30
C ASP A 417 3.14 -7.18 -5.30
N TYR A 418 3.43 -7.19 -6.59
CA TYR A 418 2.58 -7.73 -7.65
C TYR A 418 2.73 -9.24 -7.87
N VAL A 419 3.75 -9.89 -7.31
CA VAL A 419 3.97 -11.34 -7.43
C VAL A 419 3.08 -12.08 -6.44
N LYS A 420 2.47 -13.21 -6.84
CA LYS A 420 1.69 -14.07 -5.92
C LYS A 420 2.53 -14.47 -4.72
N ASN A 421 1.95 -14.30 -3.54
CA ASN A 421 2.59 -14.67 -2.28
C ASN A 421 1.51 -14.99 -1.23
N ALA A 422 1.93 -15.45 -0.05
CA ALA A 422 1.03 -15.85 1.02
C ALA A 422 0.16 -14.70 1.54
N ILE A 423 0.64 -13.45 1.48
CA ILE A 423 -0.07 -12.26 1.98
C ILE A 423 -1.11 -11.78 0.96
N ASP A 424 -0.79 -11.84 -0.33
CA ASP A 424 -1.64 -11.42 -1.45
C ASP A 424 -2.11 -9.95 -1.42
N LEU A 425 -1.31 -9.04 -0.86
CA LEU A 425 -1.59 -7.61 -0.80
C LEU A 425 -0.48 -6.77 -1.41
N ALA A 426 -0.86 -5.69 -2.11
CA ALA A 426 0.06 -4.68 -2.61
C ALA A 426 0.53 -3.77 -1.46
N CYS A 427 1.59 -4.17 -0.77
CA CYS A 427 2.15 -3.45 0.38
C CYS A 427 3.58 -3.94 0.66
N MET A 428 4.28 -3.28 1.59
CA MET A 428 5.62 -3.70 2.02
C MET A 428 5.67 -5.17 2.44
N GLU A 429 4.68 -5.62 3.22
CA GLU A 429 4.60 -7.01 3.69
C GLU A 429 4.45 -8.00 2.52
N GLY A 430 3.64 -7.64 1.50
CA GLY A 430 3.51 -8.43 0.29
C GLY A 430 4.80 -8.51 -0.51
N ALA A 431 5.55 -7.40 -0.62
CA ALA A 431 6.84 -7.37 -1.31
C ALA A 431 7.90 -8.24 -0.61
N VAL A 432 7.98 -8.13 0.73
CA VAL A 432 8.92 -8.95 1.55
C VAL A 432 8.55 -10.43 1.49
N SER A 433 7.26 -10.76 1.59
CA SER A 433 6.79 -12.15 1.50
C SER A 433 7.09 -12.77 0.14
N ALA A 434 6.83 -12.05 -0.95
CA ALA A 434 7.18 -12.52 -2.30
C ALA A 434 8.68 -12.75 -2.46
N ALA A 435 9.50 -11.90 -1.85
CA ALA A 435 10.96 -12.02 -1.90
C ALA A 435 11.46 -13.25 -1.11
N LEU A 436 10.92 -13.50 0.07
CA LEU A 436 11.24 -14.70 0.85
C LEU A 436 10.83 -15.97 0.12
N GLU A 437 9.64 -16.00 -0.51
CA GLU A 437 9.19 -17.12 -1.33
C GLU A 437 10.08 -17.32 -2.57
N ALA A 438 10.48 -16.24 -3.25
CA ALA A 438 11.39 -16.32 -4.39
C ALA A 438 12.77 -16.87 -3.97
N ALA A 439 13.34 -16.34 -2.89
CA ALA A 439 14.62 -16.82 -2.37
C ALA A 439 14.54 -18.29 -1.93
N ALA A 440 13.48 -18.70 -1.25
CA ALA A 440 13.25 -20.10 -0.87
C ALA A 440 13.19 -21.01 -2.10
N GLN A 441 12.51 -20.57 -3.17
CA GLN A 441 12.41 -21.35 -4.40
C GLN A 441 13.76 -21.44 -5.13
N ILE A 442 14.53 -20.34 -5.22
CA ILE A 442 15.88 -20.33 -5.79
C ILE A 442 16.77 -21.34 -5.06
N LEU A 443 16.80 -21.27 -3.74
CA LEU A 443 17.64 -22.13 -2.90
C LEU A 443 17.23 -23.59 -3.03
N SER A 444 15.94 -23.89 -2.99
CA SER A 444 15.39 -25.25 -3.16
C SER A 444 15.75 -25.83 -4.53
N ASP A 445 15.65 -25.03 -5.61
CA ASP A 445 16.00 -25.46 -6.97
C ASP A 445 17.51 -25.77 -7.12
N HIS A 446 18.33 -25.25 -6.21
CA HIS A 446 19.78 -25.50 -6.17
C HIS A 446 20.22 -26.46 -5.06
N GLY A 447 19.26 -27.20 -4.50
CA GLY A 447 19.53 -28.31 -3.57
C GLY A 447 19.62 -27.95 -2.09
N GLU A 448 19.35 -26.70 -1.71
CA GLU A 448 19.23 -26.33 -0.30
C GLU A 448 17.88 -26.82 0.25
N THR A 449 17.89 -27.54 1.36
CA THR A 449 16.66 -28.11 1.96
C THR A 449 16.48 -27.80 3.44
N GLU A 450 17.53 -27.39 4.14
CA GLU A 450 17.49 -27.28 5.60
C GLU A 450 17.28 -25.87 6.12
N SER A 451 17.73 -24.84 5.43
CA SER A 451 17.71 -23.45 5.90
C SER A 451 16.97 -22.49 4.97
N LEU A 452 15.86 -22.96 4.40
CA LEU A 452 15.04 -22.13 3.51
C LEU A 452 14.40 -20.94 4.25
N PRO A 453 14.32 -19.77 3.61
CA PRO A 453 13.58 -18.65 4.15
C PRO A 453 12.10 -19.02 4.37
N VAL A 454 11.55 -18.60 5.50
CA VAL A 454 10.16 -18.90 5.88
C VAL A 454 9.35 -17.62 5.93
N VAL A 455 8.23 -17.60 5.22
CA VAL A 455 7.26 -16.51 5.30
C VAL A 455 6.38 -16.72 6.53
N GLN A 456 6.34 -15.74 7.41
CA GLN A 456 5.39 -15.68 8.50
C GLN A 456 4.05 -15.17 7.97
N ILE A 457 2.99 -15.94 8.19
CA ILE A 457 1.64 -15.60 7.75
C ILE A 457 0.88 -14.96 8.92
N PRO A 458 0.25 -13.78 8.74
CA PRO A 458 -0.56 -13.17 9.78
C PRO A 458 -1.69 -14.10 10.23
N ALA A 459 -1.94 -14.14 11.54
CA ALA A 459 -3.03 -14.94 12.09
C ALA A 459 -4.40 -14.42 11.63
N GLU A 460 -5.30 -15.33 11.31
CA GLU A 460 -6.71 -15.05 11.04
C GLU A 460 -7.59 -15.68 12.13
N TRP A 461 -8.80 -15.15 12.32
CA TRP A 461 -9.77 -15.80 13.21
C TRP A 461 -10.24 -17.12 12.62
N PRO A 462 -10.42 -18.18 13.46
CA PRO A 462 -11.01 -19.42 13.00
C PRO A 462 -12.37 -19.18 12.35
N ARG A 463 -12.55 -19.70 11.13
CA ARG A 463 -13.78 -19.49 10.35
C ARG A 463 -15.05 -19.89 11.12
N ALA A 464 -15.01 -20.97 11.88
CA ALA A 464 -16.15 -21.43 12.69
C ALA A 464 -16.64 -20.36 13.68
N LEU A 465 -15.69 -19.64 14.32
CA LEU A 465 -16.02 -18.53 15.24
C LEU A 465 -16.62 -17.34 14.47
N LEU A 466 -16.10 -17.02 13.30
CA LEU A 466 -16.64 -15.93 12.48
C LEU A 466 -18.07 -16.25 11.99
N VAL A 467 -18.32 -17.50 11.58
CA VAL A 467 -19.66 -17.94 11.18
C VAL A 467 -20.62 -17.90 12.37
N LEU A 468 -20.18 -18.36 13.55
CA LEU A 468 -20.99 -18.30 14.78
C LEU A 468 -21.31 -16.85 15.16
N ALA A 469 -20.31 -15.95 15.16
CA ALA A 469 -20.50 -14.53 15.44
C ALA A 469 -21.50 -13.90 14.46
N ARG A 470 -21.38 -14.22 13.16
CA ARG A 470 -22.31 -13.76 12.13
C ARG A 470 -23.76 -14.22 12.39
N ILE A 471 -23.96 -15.47 12.82
CA ILE A 471 -25.29 -15.99 13.14
C ILE A 471 -25.87 -15.28 14.38
N LEU A 472 -25.08 -15.14 15.43
CA LEU A 472 -25.52 -14.56 16.69
C LEU A 472 -25.92 -13.08 16.58
N ILE A 473 -25.30 -12.33 15.67
CA ILE A 473 -25.59 -10.89 15.50
C ILE A 473 -26.81 -10.62 14.58
N VAL A 474 -27.35 -11.62 13.85
CA VAL A 474 -28.47 -11.45 12.89
C VAL A 474 -29.67 -10.71 13.48
N PRO A 475 -30.15 -11.00 14.71
CA PRO A 475 -31.32 -10.27 15.25
C PRO A 475 -31.07 -8.75 15.36
N PHE A 476 -29.88 -8.37 15.81
CA PHE A 476 -29.47 -6.96 15.92
C PHE A 476 -29.35 -6.31 14.54
N VAL A 477 -28.81 -7.04 13.56
CA VAL A 477 -28.72 -6.58 12.16
C VAL A 477 -30.10 -6.37 11.56
N ALA A 478 -31.06 -7.25 11.83
CA ALA A 478 -32.44 -7.09 11.34
C ALA A 478 -33.09 -5.80 11.90
N VAL A 479 -32.94 -5.55 13.20
CA VAL A 479 -33.43 -4.30 13.82
C VAL A 479 -32.72 -3.08 13.21
N ALA A 480 -31.39 -3.12 13.13
CA ALA A 480 -30.59 -2.04 12.56
C ALA A 480 -31.01 -1.74 11.09
N ARG A 481 -31.29 -2.78 10.29
CA ARG A 481 -31.73 -2.62 8.89
C ARG A 481 -33.10 -1.99 8.77
N VAL A 482 -34.04 -2.35 9.67
CA VAL A 482 -35.36 -1.71 9.69
C VAL A 482 -35.22 -0.21 10.00
N ILE A 483 -34.39 0.16 10.99
CA ILE A 483 -34.17 1.57 11.35
C ILE A 483 -33.52 2.31 10.16
N ALA A 484 -32.48 1.75 9.55
CA ALA A 484 -31.81 2.33 8.40
C ALA A 484 -32.78 2.50 7.20
N TRP A 485 -33.66 1.52 6.96
CA TRP A 485 -34.68 1.62 5.92
C TRP A 485 -35.69 2.72 6.19
N LEU A 486 -36.13 2.89 7.44
CA LEU A 486 -37.03 4.01 7.81
C LEU A 486 -36.33 5.35 7.60
N GLU A 487 -35.06 5.47 7.97
CA GLU A 487 -34.26 6.67 7.71
C GLU A 487 -34.18 6.97 6.20
N GLU A 488 -33.78 5.98 5.39
CA GLU A 488 -33.67 6.10 3.93
C GLU A 488 -35.03 6.53 3.29
N LYS A 489 -36.14 6.07 3.84
CA LYS A 489 -37.49 6.36 3.31
C LYS A 489 -38.00 7.74 3.72
N PHE A 490 -37.68 8.20 4.92
CA PHE A 490 -38.27 9.41 5.51
C PHE A 490 -37.31 10.60 5.61
N SER A 491 -36.02 10.38 5.44
CA SER A 491 -35.04 11.47 5.36
C SER A 491 -35.09 12.10 3.95
N PRO A 492 -35.10 13.43 3.84
CA PRO A 492 -34.92 14.07 2.54
C PRO A 492 -33.56 13.61 1.96
N HIS A 493 -33.58 13.28 0.68
CA HIS A 493 -32.42 12.87 -0.09
C HIS A 493 -31.30 13.90 0.13
N ARG A 494 -30.27 13.55 0.88
CA ARG A 494 -29.04 14.35 0.94
C ARG A 494 -28.33 14.13 -0.38
N PRO A 495 -28.10 15.18 -1.18
CA PRO A 495 -27.28 15.02 -2.37
C PRO A 495 -25.95 14.44 -1.96
N ASP A 496 -25.50 13.41 -2.66
CA ASP A 496 -24.19 12.79 -2.47
C ASP A 496 -23.13 13.90 -2.44
N ALA A 497 -22.24 13.87 -1.44
CA ALA A 497 -21.15 14.84 -1.33
C ALA A 497 -20.29 14.86 -2.59
N SER A 498 -20.20 13.74 -3.32
CA SER A 498 -19.57 13.64 -4.64
C SER A 498 -20.37 14.38 -5.72
N GLU A 499 -21.70 14.34 -5.72
CA GLU A 499 -22.53 15.12 -6.65
C GLU A 499 -22.47 16.63 -6.40
N VAL A 500 -22.41 17.04 -5.13
CA VAL A 500 -22.26 18.45 -4.76
C VAL A 500 -20.89 18.97 -5.21
N ARG A 501 -19.82 18.16 -5.07
CA ARG A 501 -18.47 18.56 -5.48
C ARG A 501 -18.27 18.53 -6.99
N ILE A 502 -18.84 17.58 -7.73
CA ILE A 502 -18.83 17.60 -9.21
C ILE A 502 -19.50 18.85 -9.76
N LYS A 503 -20.53 19.38 -9.08
CA LYS A 503 -21.18 20.66 -9.43
C LYS A 503 -20.37 21.89 -8.99
N ALA A 504 -19.56 21.78 -7.95
CA ALA A 504 -18.76 22.88 -7.39
C ALA A 504 -17.34 22.97 -7.99
N THR A 505 -16.84 21.93 -8.64
CA THR A 505 -15.56 22.00 -9.34
C THR A 505 -15.72 22.95 -10.52
N PRO A 506 -14.95 24.06 -10.61
CA PRO A 506 -14.97 24.90 -11.79
C PRO A 506 -14.66 23.99 -12.98
N ARG A 507 -15.55 23.94 -13.96
CA ARG A 507 -15.23 23.31 -15.25
C ARG A 507 -13.97 23.99 -15.75
N LEU A 508 -12.82 23.33 -15.62
CA LEU A 508 -11.64 23.68 -16.38
C LEU A 508 -12.12 23.73 -17.83
N GLN A 509 -12.25 24.93 -18.38
CA GLN A 509 -12.52 25.11 -19.80
C GLN A 509 -11.36 24.43 -20.50
N MET A 510 -11.57 23.22 -20.95
CA MET A 510 -10.74 22.61 -21.97
C MET A 510 -10.82 23.54 -23.17
N ASP A 511 -9.76 24.30 -23.38
CA ASP A 511 -9.59 25.12 -24.57
C ASP A 511 -9.46 24.13 -25.75
N SER A 512 -10.58 23.83 -26.38
CA SER A 512 -10.70 22.92 -27.51
C SER A 512 -10.18 23.56 -28.78
N ARG A 513 -8.90 23.92 -28.81
CA ARG A 513 -8.21 24.25 -30.05
C ARG A 513 -7.29 23.10 -30.44
N PRO A 514 -7.52 22.49 -31.61
CA PRO A 514 -6.61 21.47 -32.12
C PRO A 514 -5.24 22.08 -32.39
N PRO A 515 -4.13 21.34 -32.17
CA PRO A 515 -2.79 21.82 -32.44
C PRO A 515 -2.67 22.15 -33.94
N ARG A 516 -2.28 23.39 -34.27
CA ARG A 516 -1.92 23.78 -35.64
C ARG A 516 -0.71 22.95 -36.07
N LYS A 517 -0.91 22.12 -37.10
CA LYS A 517 0.19 21.46 -37.83
C LYS A 517 1.17 22.52 -38.33
N ARG A 518 2.42 22.35 -37.97
CA ARG A 518 3.59 22.75 -38.73
C ARG A 518 4.53 21.58 -38.87
#